data_666ff8a5ed40c14ff65a785e4c3df459
#
_entry.id   666ff8a5ed40c14ff65a785e4c3df459
#
_cell.length_a   1.000
_cell.length_b   1.000
_cell.length_c   1.000
_cell.angle_alpha   90.00
_cell.angle_beta   90.00
_cell.angle_gamma   90.00
#
_symmetry.space_group_name_H-M   'P 1'
#
loop_
_entity.id
_entity.type
_entity.pdbx_description
1 polymer ?
#
loop_
_entity_poly.entity_id
_entity_poly.type
_entity_poly.pdbx_seq_one_letter_code
_entity_poly.pdbx_strand_id
1 'polypeptide(L)'
;MLKPKRTIAELKELRELTADENGAWRVAWTDTWLKAREWFNRKLEGLPVEQHYDAAGNNWVTLRGQSEKALLMGGHLDSVPGGGWLDGCLNLLAGLEVLRRIAEEYKGNPPVTVRLVDWADEEGARFGRSLLGSSAFSGTLRPELEKDRTDKDGIRLEEALRRCGVELSRMLEAQVEQKNAAAYLELHIEQGPVLLDLGLPLGVVLGTFGVERHAITFRGQAAHSGSTPMHKRKDAFLAAAKMASEIYHITDRNGGVSTIGSCVTRPGIVTSVVAECTITLDQRHLDAQALARLKFEAEEASQRFAREGGLPEPEWQTIWRIEPILFHPKLIEFCDEAIREVAGVSHRLPSGPLHDAAEVARAGIPTVMMFVQSLHGISHNKIEDTKEEHLELAVQALDKLVSKTMDWILGR
;
A
#
# COMPACT_ATOMS: atom_id res chain seq x y z
N MET A 1 24.40 6.29 19.12
CA MET A 1 24.07 7.52 18.34
C MET A 1 23.49 7.12 16.99
N LEU A 2 22.43 7.81 16.52
CA LEU A 2 21.79 7.56 15.22
C LEU A 2 22.76 7.75 14.05
N LYS A 3 22.74 6.83 13.08
CA LYS A 3 23.64 6.84 11.92
C LYS A 3 22.86 6.66 10.61
N PRO A 4 22.17 7.68 10.09
CA PRO A 4 21.33 7.57 8.90
C PRO A 4 22.07 7.04 7.66
N LYS A 5 23.34 7.39 7.49
CA LYS A 5 24.18 6.88 6.40
C LYS A 5 24.39 5.38 6.44
N ARG A 6 24.29 4.73 7.61
CA ARG A 6 24.35 3.26 7.72
C ARG A 6 23.13 2.63 7.07
N THR A 7 21.92 3.19 7.28
CA THR A 7 20.70 2.75 6.58
C THR A 7 20.88 2.77 5.07
N ILE A 8 21.42 3.86 4.52
CA ILE A 8 21.66 3.99 3.07
C ILE A 8 22.67 2.94 2.57
N ALA A 9 23.74 2.75 3.32
CA ALA A 9 24.75 1.74 2.97
C ALA A 9 24.16 0.31 2.99
N GLU A 10 23.34 -0.03 3.98
CA GLU A 10 22.68 -1.32 4.09
C GLU A 10 21.61 -1.53 3.01
N LEU A 11 20.87 -0.48 2.62
CA LEU A 11 19.95 -0.51 1.46
C LEU A 11 20.70 -0.83 0.16
N LYS A 12 21.85 -0.20 -0.07
CA LYS A 12 22.71 -0.48 -1.23
C LYS A 12 23.27 -1.90 -1.21
N GLU A 13 23.72 -2.37 -0.05
CA GLU A 13 24.19 -3.76 0.12
C GLU A 13 23.08 -4.78 -0.19
N LEU A 14 21.84 -4.53 0.27
CA LEU A 14 20.70 -5.38 -0.04
C LEU A 14 20.37 -5.37 -1.53
N ARG A 15 20.46 -4.20 -2.18
CA ARG A 15 20.30 -4.06 -3.62
C ARG A 15 21.33 -4.91 -4.37
N GLU A 16 22.61 -4.80 -4.02
CA GLU A 16 23.69 -5.60 -4.65
C GLU A 16 23.48 -7.11 -4.47
N LEU A 17 22.93 -7.52 -3.33
CA LEU A 17 22.66 -8.93 -3.03
C LEU A 17 21.50 -9.51 -3.84
N THR A 18 20.50 -8.69 -4.20
CA THR A 18 19.17 -9.18 -4.63
C THR A 18 18.63 -8.56 -5.91
N ALA A 19 19.37 -7.67 -6.56
CA ALA A 19 18.99 -7.05 -7.82
C ALA A 19 19.98 -7.39 -8.96
N ASP A 20 19.51 -7.22 -10.18
CA ASP A 20 20.30 -7.25 -11.41
C ASP A 20 20.08 -5.96 -12.23
N GLU A 21 20.49 -5.93 -13.48
CA GLU A 21 20.30 -4.79 -14.38
C GLU A 21 18.82 -4.45 -14.67
N ASN A 22 17.91 -5.36 -14.33
CA ASN A 22 16.47 -5.19 -14.50
C ASN A 22 15.74 -4.75 -13.22
N GLY A 23 16.43 -4.66 -12.08
CA GLY A 23 15.88 -4.24 -10.79
C GLY A 23 15.91 -5.31 -9.71
N ALA A 24 15.14 -5.13 -8.65
CA ALA A 24 15.06 -6.04 -7.51
C ALA A 24 14.21 -7.28 -7.81
N TRP A 25 14.64 -8.43 -7.25
CA TRP A 25 13.99 -9.73 -7.44
C TRP A 25 13.66 -10.44 -6.12
N ARG A 26 13.36 -9.67 -5.09
CA ARG A 26 13.02 -10.22 -3.77
C ARG A 26 11.54 -10.65 -3.69
N VAL A 27 11.03 -11.26 -4.74
CA VAL A 27 9.62 -11.73 -4.76
C VAL A 27 9.39 -12.69 -3.59
N ALA A 28 8.35 -12.46 -2.81
CA ALA A 28 8.04 -13.25 -1.63
C ALA A 28 7.96 -14.76 -1.93
N TRP A 29 8.33 -15.57 -0.96
CA TRP A 29 8.32 -17.05 -1.02
C TRP A 29 9.27 -17.62 -2.09
N THR A 30 10.34 -16.87 -2.45
CA THR A 30 11.42 -17.32 -3.32
C THR A 30 12.74 -17.40 -2.57
N ASP A 31 13.72 -18.09 -3.18
CA ASP A 31 15.07 -18.23 -2.60
C ASP A 31 15.77 -16.86 -2.44
N THR A 32 15.53 -15.91 -3.35
CA THR A 32 16.11 -14.56 -3.26
C THR A 32 15.54 -13.80 -2.06
N TRP A 33 14.25 -13.90 -1.80
CA TRP A 33 13.62 -13.31 -0.62
C TRP A 33 14.12 -13.95 0.68
N LEU A 34 14.30 -15.27 0.71
CA LEU A 34 14.89 -15.95 1.87
C LEU A 34 16.33 -15.49 2.14
N LYS A 35 17.15 -15.31 1.07
CA LYS A 35 18.50 -14.73 1.20
C LYS A 35 18.48 -13.31 1.77
N ALA A 36 17.52 -12.47 1.36
CA ALA A 36 17.35 -11.12 1.91
C ALA A 36 17.04 -11.18 3.41
N ARG A 37 16.15 -12.09 3.85
CA ARG A 37 15.82 -12.31 5.26
C ARG A 37 17.01 -12.85 6.07
N GLU A 38 17.77 -13.79 5.54
CA GLU A 38 18.99 -14.25 6.18
C GLU A 38 20.03 -13.14 6.32
N TRP A 39 20.17 -12.29 5.31
CA TRP A 39 21.01 -11.11 5.36
C TRP A 39 20.55 -10.13 6.45
N PHE A 40 19.25 -9.85 6.51
CA PHE A 40 18.66 -8.99 7.55
C PHE A 40 18.91 -9.57 8.95
N ASN A 41 18.73 -10.88 9.14
CA ASN A 41 18.94 -11.54 10.41
C ASN A 41 20.39 -11.37 10.90
N ARG A 42 21.38 -11.43 9.99
CA ARG A 42 22.78 -11.15 10.36
C ARG A 42 23.03 -9.71 10.82
N LYS A 43 22.20 -8.74 10.36
CA LYS A 43 22.27 -7.35 10.85
C LYS A 43 21.79 -7.17 12.28
N LEU A 44 21.14 -8.17 12.87
CA LEU A 44 20.69 -8.19 14.26
C LEU A 44 21.75 -8.73 15.22
N GLU A 45 22.82 -9.35 14.72
CA GLU A 45 23.88 -9.96 15.54
C GLU A 45 24.48 -8.94 16.51
N GLY A 46 24.59 -9.32 17.77
CA GLY A 46 25.12 -8.47 18.85
C GLY A 46 24.14 -7.43 19.42
N LEU A 47 22.92 -7.35 18.89
CA LEU A 47 21.87 -6.54 19.49
C LEU A 47 21.14 -7.33 20.59
N PRO A 48 20.69 -6.64 21.69
CA PRO A 48 19.96 -7.30 22.77
C PRO A 48 18.47 -7.49 22.39
N VAL A 49 18.20 -8.21 21.32
CA VAL A 49 16.86 -8.43 20.76
C VAL A 49 16.50 -9.90 20.72
N GLU A 50 15.21 -10.17 20.83
CA GLU A 50 14.62 -11.47 20.56
C GLU A 50 14.07 -11.48 19.12
N GLN A 51 14.22 -12.59 18.41
CA GLN A 51 13.71 -12.74 17.06
C GLN A 51 12.85 -13.99 16.95
N HIS A 52 11.72 -13.89 16.25
CA HIS A 52 10.90 -15.05 15.88
C HIS A 52 10.08 -14.78 14.62
N TYR A 53 9.62 -15.86 13.98
CA TYR A 53 8.65 -15.81 12.91
C TYR A 53 7.28 -16.19 13.46
N ASP A 54 6.25 -15.42 13.15
CA ASP A 54 4.87 -15.78 13.51
C ASP A 54 4.27 -16.81 12.54
N ALA A 55 3.02 -17.20 12.79
CA ALA A 55 2.33 -18.21 11.99
C ALA A 55 2.05 -17.78 10.54
N ALA A 56 2.12 -16.48 10.24
CA ALA A 56 2.00 -15.93 8.89
C ALA A 56 3.37 -15.75 8.18
N GLY A 57 4.46 -16.05 8.89
CA GLY A 57 5.81 -15.89 8.38
C GLY A 57 6.34 -14.45 8.48
N ASN A 58 5.67 -13.55 9.20
CA ASN A 58 6.21 -12.24 9.52
C ASN A 58 7.42 -12.40 10.45
N ASN A 59 8.48 -11.62 10.24
CA ASN A 59 9.70 -11.68 11.05
C ASN A 59 9.67 -10.58 12.10
N TRP A 60 9.58 -10.95 13.36
CA TRP A 60 9.50 -10.07 14.51
C TRP A 60 10.84 -9.95 15.22
N VAL A 61 11.28 -8.70 15.43
CA VAL A 61 12.48 -8.35 16.21
C VAL A 61 12.05 -7.51 17.39
N THR A 62 12.25 -8.00 18.60
CA THR A 62 11.77 -7.38 19.84
C THR A 62 12.90 -6.94 20.73
N LEU A 63 13.01 -5.63 20.98
CA LEU A 63 13.81 -5.04 22.04
C LEU A 63 12.92 -4.87 23.27
N ARG A 64 13.05 -5.75 24.26
CA ARG A 64 12.25 -5.72 25.48
C ARG A 64 12.50 -4.45 26.26
N GLY A 65 11.44 -3.82 26.72
CA GLY A 65 11.47 -2.64 27.57
C GLY A 65 10.91 -2.89 28.97
N GLN A 66 10.89 -1.81 29.77
CA GLN A 66 10.34 -1.82 31.13
C GLN A 66 8.81 -2.00 31.14
N SER A 67 8.13 -1.52 30.09
CA SER A 67 6.70 -1.70 29.88
C SER A 67 6.45 -2.79 28.84
N GLU A 68 5.41 -3.60 29.08
CA GLU A 68 4.91 -4.57 28.10
C GLU A 68 4.21 -3.90 26.89
N LYS A 69 3.74 -2.64 27.04
CA LYS A 69 3.23 -1.89 25.89
C LYS A 69 4.30 -1.78 24.85
N ALA A 70 3.96 -2.06 23.60
CA ALA A 70 4.90 -2.12 22.51
C ALA A 70 4.65 -1.04 21.46
N LEU A 71 5.70 -0.32 21.09
CA LEU A 71 5.75 0.47 19.89
C LEU A 71 6.21 -0.43 18.74
N LEU A 72 5.39 -0.54 17.71
CA LEU A 72 5.70 -1.30 16.50
C LEU A 72 6.25 -0.37 15.41
N MET A 73 7.25 -0.83 14.68
CA MET A 73 7.70 -0.30 13.40
C MET A 73 7.69 -1.44 12.39
N GLY A 74 7.38 -1.18 11.13
CA GLY A 74 7.32 -2.26 10.15
C GLY A 74 7.57 -1.80 8.72
N GLY A 75 7.84 -2.76 7.87
CA GLY A 75 8.03 -2.68 6.44
C GLY A 75 8.15 -4.08 5.87
N HIS A 76 8.55 -4.21 4.63
CA HIS A 76 8.67 -5.49 3.96
C HIS A 76 9.98 -5.60 3.19
N LEU A 77 10.53 -6.82 3.10
CA LEU A 77 11.72 -7.09 2.29
C LEU A 77 11.37 -7.58 0.89
N ASP A 78 10.17 -8.07 0.69
CA ASP A 78 9.76 -8.49 -0.64
C ASP A 78 9.64 -7.29 -1.61
N SER A 79 9.63 -7.58 -2.88
CA SER A 79 9.50 -6.61 -3.96
C SER A 79 8.70 -7.20 -5.11
N VAL A 80 8.15 -6.33 -5.96
CA VAL A 80 7.69 -6.76 -7.29
C VAL A 80 8.89 -7.21 -8.15
N PRO A 81 8.69 -8.07 -9.18
CA PRO A 81 9.72 -8.41 -10.15
C PRO A 81 10.27 -7.17 -10.87
N GLY A 82 11.57 -6.97 -10.85
CA GLY A 82 12.20 -5.78 -11.45
C GLY A 82 11.87 -4.48 -10.72
N GLY A 83 11.50 -4.56 -9.44
CA GLY A 83 11.18 -3.42 -8.59
C GLY A 83 12.38 -2.56 -8.21
N GLY A 84 12.11 -1.57 -7.37
CA GLY A 84 13.12 -0.66 -6.86
C GLY A 84 13.92 -1.21 -5.68
N TRP A 85 14.77 -0.35 -5.11
CA TRP A 85 15.67 -0.70 -4.02
C TRP A 85 15.26 -0.12 -2.67
N LEU A 86 14.22 0.72 -2.66
CA LEU A 86 13.75 1.43 -1.47
C LEU A 86 12.41 0.89 -0.94
N ASP A 87 11.54 0.46 -1.86
CA ASP A 87 10.19 0.01 -1.56
C ASP A 87 10.20 -1.06 -0.46
N GLY A 88 9.47 -0.81 0.63
CA GLY A 88 9.40 -1.63 1.83
C GLY A 88 10.69 -1.72 2.64
N CYS A 89 11.83 -1.91 1.96
CA CYS A 89 13.14 -2.07 2.59
C CYS A 89 13.60 -0.83 3.37
N LEU A 90 13.24 0.36 2.89
CA LEU A 90 13.58 1.63 3.55
C LEU A 90 13.06 1.66 4.98
N ASN A 91 11.79 1.35 5.18
CA ASN A 91 11.21 1.40 6.51
C ASN A 91 11.85 0.38 7.45
N LEU A 92 12.04 -0.85 6.97
CA LEU A 92 12.63 -1.90 7.79
C LEU A 92 14.07 -1.54 8.24
N LEU A 93 14.91 -1.03 7.34
CA LEU A 93 16.30 -0.68 7.67
C LEU A 93 16.41 0.64 8.44
N ALA A 94 15.53 1.62 8.20
CA ALA A 94 15.43 2.81 9.03
C ALA A 94 14.94 2.45 10.45
N GLY A 95 13.94 1.59 10.56
CA GLY A 95 13.48 1.05 11.84
C GLY A 95 14.56 0.31 12.61
N LEU A 96 15.38 -0.49 11.91
CA LEU A 96 16.54 -1.16 12.51
C LEU A 96 17.58 -0.17 13.03
N GLU A 97 17.85 0.93 12.30
CA GLU A 97 18.78 1.97 12.76
C GLU A 97 18.27 2.67 14.02
N VAL A 98 16.97 2.99 14.05
CA VAL A 98 16.34 3.58 15.23
C VAL A 98 16.37 2.61 16.41
N LEU A 99 16.08 1.31 16.18
CA LEU A 99 16.15 0.27 17.20
C LEU A 99 17.59 0.14 17.79
N ARG A 100 18.63 0.19 16.95
CA ARG A 100 20.03 0.19 17.37
C ARG A 100 20.34 1.40 18.26
N ARG A 101 19.87 2.60 17.88
CA ARG A 101 20.05 3.81 18.68
C ARG A 101 19.37 3.68 20.05
N ILE A 102 18.13 3.17 20.10
CA ILE A 102 17.39 2.94 21.34
C ILE A 102 18.12 1.90 22.22
N ALA A 103 18.56 0.80 21.64
CA ALA A 103 19.30 -0.24 22.37
C ALA A 103 20.59 0.30 23.01
N GLU A 104 21.33 1.15 22.28
CA GLU A 104 22.54 1.81 22.80
C GLU A 104 22.20 2.79 23.93
N GLU A 105 21.23 3.69 23.72
CA GLU A 105 20.87 4.74 24.66
C GLU A 105 20.35 4.19 26.00
N TYR A 106 19.47 3.20 25.93
CA TYR A 106 18.85 2.60 27.10
C TYR A 106 19.56 1.32 27.59
N LYS A 107 20.75 1.02 27.05
CA LYS A 107 21.54 -0.17 27.42
C LYS A 107 20.72 -1.47 27.36
N GLY A 108 19.89 -1.59 26.32
CA GLY A 108 19.05 -2.76 26.08
C GLY A 108 17.75 -2.82 26.86
N ASN A 109 17.40 -1.81 27.66
CA ASN A 109 16.17 -1.80 28.48
C ASN A 109 15.42 -0.46 28.36
N PRO A 110 14.80 -0.16 27.21
CA PRO A 110 14.06 1.08 26.99
C PRO A 110 12.79 1.15 27.85
N PRO A 111 12.20 2.34 28.03
CA PRO A 111 11.00 2.49 28.86
C PRO A 111 9.76 1.80 28.25
N VAL A 112 9.72 1.64 26.93
CA VAL A 112 8.66 0.95 26.16
C VAL A 112 9.30 -0.17 25.37
N THR A 113 8.64 -1.32 25.27
CA THR A 113 9.07 -2.39 24.34
C THR A 113 9.00 -1.87 22.90
N VAL A 114 10.06 -2.09 22.12
CA VAL A 114 10.11 -1.70 20.70
C VAL A 114 10.19 -2.95 19.84
N ARG A 115 9.30 -3.04 18.87
CA ARG A 115 9.23 -4.19 17.96
C ARG A 115 9.36 -3.72 16.52
N LEU A 116 10.23 -4.37 15.78
CA LEU A 116 10.36 -4.18 14.34
C LEU A 116 9.83 -5.43 13.64
N VAL A 117 9.00 -5.26 12.59
CA VAL A 117 8.42 -6.36 11.83
C VAL A 117 8.78 -6.24 10.34
N ASP A 118 9.23 -7.35 9.75
CA ASP A 118 9.28 -7.55 8.31
C ASP A 118 8.03 -8.34 7.90
N TRP A 119 7.06 -7.64 7.33
CA TRP A 119 5.81 -8.23 6.86
C TRP A 119 6.06 -9.17 5.69
N ALA A 120 5.39 -10.30 5.68
CA ALA A 120 5.55 -11.32 4.65
C ALA A 120 4.60 -11.07 3.49
N ASP A 121 5.15 -10.90 2.27
CA ASP A 121 4.38 -10.79 1.02
C ASP A 121 3.40 -9.61 1.02
N GLU A 122 3.94 -8.40 1.25
CA GLU A 122 3.19 -7.15 1.14
C GLU A 122 2.70 -6.95 -0.30
N GLU A 123 3.61 -7.12 -1.26
CA GLU A 123 3.38 -6.87 -2.68
C GLU A 123 2.40 -7.85 -3.34
N GLY A 124 2.35 -9.09 -2.85
CA GLY A 124 1.51 -10.13 -3.46
C GLY A 124 1.90 -10.48 -4.88
N ALA A 125 3.12 -10.16 -5.30
CA ALA A 125 3.55 -10.20 -6.69
C ALA A 125 3.54 -11.59 -7.31
N ARG A 126 3.73 -12.64 -6.49
CA ARG A 126 3.79 -14.02 -6.97
C ARG A 126 2.42 -14.65 -7.16
N PHE A 127 1.50 -14.40 -6.23
CA PHE A 127 0.20 -15.09 -6.18
C PHE A 127 -1.00 -14.14 -6.36
N GLY A 128 -0.77 -12.85 -6.58
CA GLY A 128 -1.84 -11.87 -6.76
C GLY A 128 -2.63 -11.57 -5.47
N ARG A 129 -2.00 -11.72 -4.30
CA ARG A 129 -2.59 -11.41 -2.99
C ARG A 129 -1.63 -10.56 -2.15
N SER A 130 -1.74 -9.25 -2.27
CA SER A 130 -0.95 -8.30 -1.46
C SER A 130 -1.37 -8.30 0.01
N LEU A 131 -0.50 -7.77 0.88
CA LEU A 131 -0.68 -7.63 2.32
C LEU A 131 -0.97 -8.98 3.01
N LEU A 132 -0.34 -10.07 2.54
CA LEU A 132 -0.67 -11.42 3.03
C LEU A 132 -0.36 -11.57 4.53
N GLY A 133 0.83 -11.18 4.95
CA GLY A 133 1.28 -11.28 6.35
C GLY A 133 0.56 -10.31 7.27
N SER A 134 0.42 -9.05 6.89
CA SER A 134 -0.27 -8.05 7.71
C SER A 134 -1.77 -8.27 7.79
N SER A 135 -2.41 -8.81 6.72
CA SER A 135 -3.83 -9.19 6.79
C SER A 135 -4.07 -10.41 7.67
N ALA A 136 -3.11 -11.32 7.81
CA ALA A 136 -3.17 -12.39 8.79
C ALA A 136 -3.06 -11.84 10.22
N PHE A 137 -2.13 -10.91 10.45
CA PHE A 137 -1.97 -10.19 11.71
C PHE A 137 -3.26 -9.43 12.08
N SER A 138 -3.86 -8.67 11.15
CA SER A 138 -5.09 -7.90 11.43
C SER A 138 -6.34 -8.78 11.60
N GLY A 139 -6.30 -10.02 11.12
CA GLY A 139 -7.45 -10.94 11.11
C GLY A 139 -8.39 -10.72 9.91
N THR A 140 -8.00 -9.93 8.92
CA THR A 140 -8.79 -9.67 7.70
C THR A 140 -8.54 -10.72 6.62
N LEU A 141 -7.47 -11.51 6.72
CA LEU A 141 -7.19 -12.62 5.80
C LEU A 141 -8.34 -13.64 5.80
N ARG A 142 -8.64 -14.17 4.63
CA ARG A 142 -9.60 -15.27 4.41
C ARG A 142 -8.87 -16.46 3.81
N PRO A 143 -8.23 -17.32 4.61
CA PRO A 143 -7.41 -18.43 4.10
C PRO A 143 -8.13 -19.34 3.12
N GLU A 144 -9.44 -19.52 3.32
CA GLU A 144 -10.30 -20.32 2.45
C GLU A 144 -10.43 -19.79 1.01
N LEU A 145 -10.24 -18.49 0.80
CA LEU A 145 -10.26 -17.86 -0.52
C LEU A 145 -8.89 -17.85 -1.21
N GLU A 146 -7.82 -18.13 -0.48
CA GLU A 146 -6.45 -18.08 -0.98
C GLU A 146 -5.91 -19.46 -1.40
N LYS A 147 -6.53 -20.55 -0.96
CA LYS A 147 -6.04 -21.94 -1.14
C LYS A 147 -5.84 -22.37 -2.58
N ASP A 148 -6.60 -21.82 -3.53
CA ASP A 148 -6.58 -22.22 -4.94
C ASP A 148 -5.67 -21.30 -5.79
N ARG A 149 -4.97 -20.34 -5.17
CA ARG A 149 -4.04 -19.46 -5.87
C ARG A 149 -2.83 -20.22 -6.36
N THR A 150 -2.42 -19.92 -7.59
CA THR A 150 -1.22 -20.46 -8.22
C THR A 150 -0.39 -19.31 -8.79
N ASP A 151 0.91 -19.50 -8.85
CA ASP A 151 1.78 -18.62 -9.60
C ASP A 151 1.76 -18.95 -11.11
N LYS A 152 2.54 -18.19 -11.90
CA LYS A 152 2.65 -18.39 -13.37
C LYS A 152 3.20 -19.76 -13.78
N ASP A 153 3.91 -20.44 -12.89
CA ASP A 153 4.51 -21.76 -13.13
C ASP A 153 3.62 -22.89 -12.60
N GLY A 154 2.42 -22.57 -12.10
CA GLY A 154 1.43 -23.54 -11.60
C GLY A 154 1.70 -24.00 -10.16
N ILE A 155 2.67 -23.40 -9.45
CA ILE A 155 2.94 -23.73 -8.05
C ILE A 155 1.83 -23.11 -7.19
N ARG A 156 1.25 -23.90 -6.28
CA ARG A 156 0.20 -23.41 -5.38
C ARG A 156 0.79 -22.56 -4.24
N LEU A 157 0.03 -21.56 -3.81
CA LEU A 157 0.38 -20.71 -2.66
C LEU A 157 0.69 -21.58 -1.42
N GLU A 158 -0.16 -22.55 -1.08
CA GLU A 158 0.07 -23.43 0.07
C GLU A 158 1.39 -24.21 0.00
N GLU A 159 1.82 -24.60 -1.20
CA GLU A 159 3.09 -25.29 -1.41
C GLU A 159 4.27 -24.35 -1.14
N ALA A 160 4.21 -23.13 -1.69
CA ALA A 160 5.26 -22.13 -1.48
C ALA A 160 5.37 -21.71 -0.01
N LEU A 161 4.25 -21.51 0.68
CA LEU A 161 4.20 -21.23 2.11
C LEU A 161 4.84 -22.36 2.93
N ARG A 162 4.47 -23.61 2.65
CA ARG A 162 4.97 -24.79 3.38
C ARG A 162 6.49 -24.98 3.23
N ARG A 163 7.06 -24.64 2.06
CA ARG A 163 8.52 -24.62 1.86
C ARG A 163 9.24 -23.62 2.78
N CYS A 164 8.53 -22.57 3.21
CA CYS A 164 9.03 -21.56 4.14
C CYS A 164 8.57 -21.79 5.59
N GLY A 165 7.98 -22.96 5.90
CA GLY A 165 7.53 -23.31 7.26
C GLY A 165 6.21 -22.67 7.66
N VAL A 166 5.43 -22.14 6.74
CA VAL A 166 4.13 -21.48 6.98
C VAL A 166 3.00 -22.39 6.51
N GLU A 167 1.95 -22.50 7.32
CA GLU A 167 0.71 -23.22 6.99
C GLU A 167 -0.43 -22.23 6.81
N LEU A 168 -1.02 -22.16 5.61
CA LEU A 168 -2.08 -21.22 5.26
C LEU A 168 -3.26 -21.26 6.26
N SER A 169 -3.66 -22.45 6.70
CA SER A 169 -4.75 -22.65 7.68
C SER A 169 -4.47 -22.07 9.07
N ARG A 170 -3.20 -21.85 9.42
CA ARG A 170 -2.76 -21.35 10.73
C ARG A 170 -2.36 -19.88 10.71
N MET A 171 -2.30 -19.23 9.54
CA MET A 171 -1.79 -17.87 9.43
C MET A 171 -2.52 -16.88 10.36
N LEU A 172 -3.83 -17.06 10.61
CA LEU A 172 -4.59 -16.21 11.54
C LEU A 172 -4.13 -16.29 13.00
N GLU A 173 -3.31 -17.28 13.38
CA GLU A 173 -2.68 -17.32 14.70
C GLU A 173 -1.71 -16.15 14.91
N ALA A 174 -1.25 -15.48 13.81
CA ALA A 174 -0.44 -14.26 13.87
C ALA A 174 -1.14 -13.10 14.60
N GLN A 175 -2.46 -13.15 14.80
CA GLN A 175 -3.19 -12.15 15.59
C GLN A 175 -2.71 -12.07 17.05
N VAL A 176 -2.05 -13.09 17.57
CA VAL A 176 -1.46 -13.07 18.92
C VAL A 176 -0.44 -11.93 19.08
N GLU A 177 0.21 -11.53 17.97
CA GLU A 177 1.22 -10.48 17.95
C GLU A 177 0.64 -9.06 18.18
N GLN A 178 -0.70 -8.90 18.08
CA GLN A 178 -1.38 -7.65 18.43
C GLN A 178 -1.33 -7.37 19.95
N LYS A 179 -1.06 -8.40 20.76
CA LYS A 179 -1.04 -8.25 22.21
C LYS A 179 -0.02 -7.18 22.62
N ASN A 180 -0.50 -6.22 23.42
CA ASN A 180 0.27 -5.09 23.92
C ASN A 180 0.74 -4.08 22.86
N ALA A 181 0.38 -4.21 21.59
CA ALA A 181 0.67 -3.21 20.56
C ALA A 181 -0.05 -1.90 20.89
N ALA A 182 0.71 -0.82 21.12
CA ALA A 182 0.19 0.47 21.53
C ALA A 182 0.21 1.51 20.40
N ALA A 183 1.12 1.36 19.43
CA ALA A 183 1.21 2.20 18.26
C ALA A 183 2.00 1.48 17.16
N TYR A 184 1.79 1.90 15.90
CA TYR A 184 2.54 1.45 14.73
C TYR A 184 3.00 2.62 13.88
N LEU A 185 4.25 2.60 13.46
CA LEU A 185 4.88 3.62 12.63
C LEU A 185 5.47 2.98 11.38
N GLU A 186 5.19 3.58 10.22
CA GLU A 186 5.72 3.13 8.95
C GLU A 186 6.34 4.29 8.16
N LEU A 187 7.60 4.16 7.76
CA LEU A 187 8.27 5.04 6.82
C LEU A 187 8.20 4.40 5.44
N HIS A 188 7.81 5.12 4.43
CA HIS A 188 7.72 4.58 3.07
C HIS A 188 8.14 5.63 2.04
N ILE A 189 8.48 5.23 0.83
CA ILE A 189 8.54 6.14 -0.31
C ILE A 189 7.12 6.54 -0.72
N GLU A 190 6.94 7.75 -1.25
CA GLU A 190 5.61 8.22 -1.67
C GLU A 190 4.99 7.39 -2.79
N GLN A 191 5.82 6.84 -3.66
CA GLN A 191 5.42 6.15 -4.90
C GLN A 191 4.60 7.05 -5.86
N GLY A 192 4.65 8.35 -5.65
CA GLY A 192 3.89 9.35 -6.37
C GLY A 192 4.67 10.67 -6.53
N PRO A 193 4.13 11.65 -7.26
CA PRO A 193 4.84 12.88 -7.62
C PRO A 193 4.59 14.06 -6.69
N VAL A 194 3.70 13.96 -5.67
CA VAL A 194 3.22 15.13 -4.93
C VAL A 194 4.35 15.84 -4.18
N LEU A 195 5.16 15.10 -3.43
CA LEU A 195 6.29 15.70 -2.72
C LEU A 195 7.36 16.25 -3.67
N LEU A 196 7.55 15.60 -4.82
CA LEU A 196 8.47 16.08 -5.86
C LEU A 196 7.97 17.40 -6.44
N ASP A 197 6.70 17.50 -6.80
CA ASP A 197 6.08 18.70 -7.38
C ASP A 197 6.08 19.87 -6.40
N LEU A 198 5.94 19.57 -5.08
CA LEU A 198 6.02 20.57 -4.02
C LEU A 198 7.47 20.92 -3.62
N GLY A 199 8.47 20.19 -4.10
CA GLY A 199 9.88 20.37 -3.71
C GLY A 199 10.16 20.01 -2.25
N LEU A 200 9.36 19.08 -1.66
CA LEU A 200 9.45 18.70 -0.26
C LEU A 200 10.10 17.33 -0.09
N PRO A 201 10.98 17.13 0.91
CA PRO A 201 11.63 15.86 1.15
C PRO A 201 10.72 14.81 1.81
N LEU A 202 9.82 15.26 2.70
CA LEU A 202 9.02 14.39 3.57
C LEU A 202 7.56 14.87 3.65
N GLY A 203 6.65 13.92 3.90
CA GLY A 203 5.23 14.20 4.12
C GLY A 203 4.59 13.27 5.15
N VAL A 204 3.52 13.74 5.76
CA VAL A 204 2.70 12.97 6.72
C VAL A 204 1.54 12.33 6.00
N VAL A 205 1.34 11.04 6.18
CA VAL A 205 0.21 10.34 5.58
C VAL A 205 -1.00 10.38 6.50
N LEU A 206 -2.12 10.86 5.95
CA LEU A 206 -3.39 10.99 6.68
C LEU A 206 -4.17 9.67 6.79
N GLY A 207 -3.85 8.71 5.91
CA GLY A 207 -4.54 7.44 5.77
C GLY A 207 -4.45 6.94 4.33
N THR A 208 -5.06 5.79 4.06
CA THR A 208 -5.14 5.20 2.72
C THR A 208 -6.50 5.46 2.10
N PHE A 209 -6.52 5.69 0.80
CA PHE A 209 -7.77 5.89 0.07
C PHE A 209 -8.71 4.70 0.21
N GLY A 210 -10.00 5.00 0.36
CA GLY A 210 -11.06 4.07 0.00
C GLY A 210 -11.16 3.92 -1.51
N VAL A 211 -11.66 2.79 -1.95
CA VAL A 211 -11.77 2.43 -3.37
C VAL A 211 -13.18 1.94 -3.67
N GLU A 212 -13.77 2.45 -4.73
CA GLU A 212 -14.96 1.93 -5.40
C GLU A 212 -14.56 1.55 -6.82
N ARG A 213 -14.59 0.25 -7.14
CA ARG A 213 -14.23 -0.28 -8.47
C ARG A 213 -15.37 -1.08 -9.04
N HIS A 214 -15.81 -0.68 -10.23
CA HIS A 214 -17.01 -1.23 -10.88
C HIS A 214 -16.78 -1.52 -12.37
N ALA A 215 -17.50 -2.53 -12.89
CA ALA A 215 -17.76 -2.69 -14.30
C ALA A 215 -19.17 -2.18 -14.60
N ILE A 216 -19.32 -1.37 -15.65
CA ILE A 216 -20.58 -0.72 -16.02
C ILE A 216 -20.89 -1.08 -17.46
N THR A 217 -21.99 -1.78 -17.68
CA THR A 217 -22.39 -2.25 -18.99
C THR A 217 -23.61 -1.50 -19.52
N PHE A 218 -23.41 -0.79 -20.63
CA PHE A 218 -24.47 -0.15 -21.40
C PHE A 218 -24.95 -1.13 -22.50
N ARG A 219 -26.28 -1.24 -22.65
CA ARG A 219 -26.87 -2.07 -23.69
C ARG A 219 -27.68 -1.21 -24.67
N GLY A 220 -27.37 -1.36 -25.95
CA GLY A 220 -28.04 -0.69 -27.07
C GLY A 220 -28.51 -1.67 -28.10
N GLN A 221 -28.34 -1.33 -29.40
CA GLN A 221 -28.78 -2.17 -30.50
C GLN A 221 -27.79 -2.12 -31.67
N ALA A 222 -27.29 -3.26 -32.10
CA ALA A 222 -26.48 -3.34 -33.31
C ALA A 222 -27.30 -2.89 -34.52
N ALA A 223 -26.71 -2.09 -35.36
CA ALA A 223 -27.33 -1.61 -36.61
C ALA A 223 -26.24 -1.28 -37.62
N HIS A 224 -26.58 -1.28 -38.91
CA HIS A 224 -25.61 -0.98 -39.97
C HIS A 224 -25.18 0.50 -39.91
N SER A 225 -23.89 0.76 -39.82
CA SER A 225 -23.33 2.10 -39.63
C SER A 225 -23.64 3.11 -40.72
N GLY A 226 -23.78 2.64 -41.99
CA GLY A 226 -24.03 3.51 -43.15
C GLY A 226 -25.52 3.72 -43.44
N SER A 227 -26.41 2.79 -43.07
CA SER A 227 -27.83 2.88 -43.40
C SER A 227 -28.75 3.26 -42.26
N THR A 228 -28.25 3.27 -41.00
CA THR A 228 -29.06 3.65 -39.85
C THR A 228 -28.90 5.14 -39.54
N PRO A 229 -29.97 5.97 -39.67
CA PRO A 229 -29.92 7.40 -39.39
C PRO A 229 -29.55 7.66 -37.94
N MET A 230 -28.83 8.77 -37.65
CA MET A 230 -28.29 9.10 -36.32
C MET A 230 -29.37 9.07 -35.22
N HIS A 231 -30.55 9.64 -35.49
CA HIS A 231 -31.65 9.73 -34.52
C HIS A 231 -32.36 8.37 -34.23
N LYS A 232 -32.03 7.32 -34.99
CA LYS A 232 -32.56 5.95 -34.79
C LYS A 232 -31.60 5.04 -34.02
N ARG A 233 -30.34 5.49 -33.81
CA ARG A 233 -29.30 4.67 -33.19
C ARG A 233 -29.53 4.54 -31.69
N LYS A 234 -29.36 3.33 -31.19
CA LYS A 234 -29.23 3.01 -29.76
C LYS A 234 -27.79 2.60 -29.52
N ASP A 235 -26.90 3.58 -29.42
CA ASP A 235 -25.45 3.40 -29.39
C ASP A 235 -24.95 3.31 -27.95
N ALA A 236 -24.60 2.11 -27.51
CA ALA A 236 -24.10 1.85 -26.18
C ALA A 236 -22.73 2.54 -25.92
N PHE A 237 -21.87 2.62 -26.94
CA PHE A 237 -20.56 3.27 -26.79
C PHE A 237 -20.69 4.77 -26.62
N LEU A 238 -21.60 5.43 -27.34
CA LEU A 238 -21.80 6.86 -27.21
C LEU A 238 -22.23 7.25 -25.77
N ALA A 239 -23.11 6.47 -25.15
CA ALA A 239 -23.51 6.70 -23.74
C ALA A 239 -22.34 6.48 -22.78
N ALA A 240 -21.56 5.39 -22.95
CA ALA A 240 -20.37 5.11 -22.14
C ALA A 240 -19.28 6.20 -22.31
N ALA A 241 -19.05 6.70 -23.53
CA ALA A 241 -18.08 7.76 -23.80
C ALA A 241 -18.46 9.10 -23.14
N LYS A 242 -19.75 9.45 -23.16
CA LYS A 242 -20.26 10.64 -22.43
C LYS A 242 -20.08 10.50 -20.93
N MET A 243 -20.37 9.31 -20.37
CA MET A 243 -20.12 9.03 -18.96
C MET A 243 -18.64 9.14 -18.64
N ALA A 244 -17.75 8.55 -19.43
CA ALA A 244 -16.32 8.61 -19.21
C ALA A 244 -15.81 10.05 -19.14
N SER A 245 -16.30 10.94 -20.02
CA SER A 245 -15.97 12.36 -19.95
C SER A 245 -16.53 13.04 -18.69
N GLU A 246 -17.76 12.71 -18.28
CA GLU A 246 -18.38 13.31 -17.09
C GLU A 246 -17.68 12.88 -15.80
N ILE A 247 -17.09 11.70 -15.74
CA ILE A 247 -16.33 11.22 -14.56
C ILE A 247 -15.25 12.21 -14.15
N TYR A 248 -14.53 12.82 -15.08
CA TYR A 248 -13.53 13.85 -14.77
C TYR A 248 -14.15 15.06 -14.06
N HIS A 249 -15.31 15.54 -14.53
CA HIS A 249 -16.01 16.67 -13.91
C HIS A 249 -16.56 16.30 -12.53
N ILE A 250 -17.03 15.06 -12.35
CA ILE A 250 -17.48 14.54 -11.06
C ILE A 250 -16.31 14.54 -10.08
N THR A 251 -15.14 14.08 -10.53
CA THR A 251 -13.93 14.02 -9.69
C THR A 251 -13.44 15.42 -9.32
N ASP A 252 -13.40 16.37 -10.27
CA ASP A 252 -13.02 17.76 -9.99
C ASP A 252 -13.90 18.42 -8.91
N ARG A 253 -15.22 18.15 -8.92
CA ARG A 253 -16.14 18.72 -7.94
C ARG A 253 -16.01 18.12 -6.54
N ASN A 254 -15.72 16.82 -6.48
CA ASN A 254 -15.74 16.07 -5.20
C ASN A 254 -14.34 15.82 -4.63
N GLY A 255 -13.30 16.05 -5.43
CA GLY A 255 -11.92 15.65 -5.10
C GLY A 255 -11.67 14.16 -5.32
N GLY A 256 -10.50 13.69 -4.93
CA GLY A 256 -10.06 12.30 -5.12
C GLY A 256 -9.47 12.04 -6.50
N VAL A 257 -9.48 10.77 -6.91
CA VAL A 257 -9.02 10.34 -8.23
C VAL A 257 -9.99 9.34 -8.84
N SER A 258 -10.20 9.41 -10.16
CA SER A 258 -11.05 8.47 -10.89
C SER A 258 -10.42 8.07 -12.23
N THR A 259 -10.60 6.82 -12.63
CA THR A 259 -10.05 6.28 -13.88
C THR A 259 -11.05 5.36 -14.56
N ILE A 260 -11.26 5.58 -15.86
CA ILE A 260 -11.87 4.55 -16.74
C ILE A 260 -10.72 3.71 -17.30
N GLY A 261 -10.54 2.51 -16.75
CA GLY A 261 -9.37 1.66 -17.03
C GLY A 261 -9.51 0.75 -18.24
N SER A 262 -10.73 0.45 -18.66
CA SER A 262 -10.98 -0.36 -19.85
C SER A 262 -12.31 0.00 -20.54
N CYS A 263 -12.39 -0.30 -21.83
CA CYS A 263 -13.60 -0.17 -22.63
C CYS A 263 -13.67 -1.33 -23.61
N VAL A 264 -14.70 -2.15 -23.49
CA VAL A 264 -14.93 -3.32 -24.36
C VAL A 264 -16.27 -3.16 -25.07
N THR A 265 -16.25 -3.24 -26.39
CA THR A 265 -17.44 -3.05 -27.23
C THR A 265 -17.82 -4.31 -27.99
N ARG A 266 -19.13 -4.50 -28.22
CA ARG A 266 -19.67 -5.57 -29.06
C ARG A 266 -20.69 -5.01 -30.04
N PRO A 267 -20.66 -5.44 -31.32
CA PRO A 267 -19.82 -6.49 -31.90
C PRO A 267 -18.36 -6.08 -32.19
N GLY A 268 -17.94 -4.84 -31.96
CA GLY A 268 -16.54 -4.40 -32.10
C GLY A 268 -16.06 -4.35 -33.56
N ILE A 269 -16.96 -4.09 -34.52
CA ILE A 269 -16.66 -3.97 -35.95
C ILE A 269 -17.01 -2.59 -36.50
N VAL A 270 -16.22 -2.11 -37.44
CA VAL A 270 -16.32 -0.73 -38.00
C VAL A 270 -17.70 -0.42 -38.61
N THR A 271 -18.35 -1.43 -39.17
CA THR A 271 -19.61 -1.28 -39.93
C THR A 271 -20.87 -1.43 -39.10
N SER A 272 -20.75 -1.47 -37.76
CA SER A 272 -21.91 -1.63 -36.86
C SER A 272 -21.95 -0.60 -35.77
N VAL A 273 -23.14 -0.09 -35.44
CA VAL A 273 -23.44 0.62 -34.19
C VAL A 273 -23.21 -0.33 -33.03
N VAL A 274 -22.61 0.16 -31.94
CA VAL A 274 -22.26 -0.68 -30.80
C VAL A 274 -23.50 -1.06 -30.00
N ALA A 275 -23.75 -2.37 -29.89
CA ALA A 275 -24.87 -2.93 -29.13
C ALA A 275 -24.59 -3.06 -27.64
N GLU A 276 -23.33 -3.29 -27.25
CA GLU A 276 -22.94 -3.42 -25.85
C GLU A 276 -21.58 -2.74 -25.64
N CYS A 277 -21.49 -1.97 -24.57
CA CYS A 277 -20.24 -1.36 -24.15
C CYS A 277 -20.07 -1.54 -22.64
N THR A 278 -18.99 -2.23 -22.23
CA THR A 278 -18.60 -2.36 -20.83
C THR A 278 -17.37 -1.52 -20.57
N ILE A 279 -17.45 -0.63 -19.59
CA ILE A 279 -16.32 0.16 -19.08
C ILE A 279 -16.03 -0.22 -17.64
N THR A 280 -14.77 -0.06 -17.20
CA THR A 280 -14.41 -0.20 -15.79
C THR A 280 -14.14 1.18 -15.20
N LEU A 281 -14.65 1.44 -14.01
CA LEU A 281 -14.47 2.67 -13.24
C LEU A 281 -13.75 2.33 -11.93
N ASP A 282 -12.64 3.02 -11.63
CA ASP A 282 -11.94 3.02 -10.35
C ASP A 282 -12.04 4.43 -9.78
N GLN A 283 -12.64 4.59 -8.59
CA GLN A 283 -12.76 5.86 -7.88
C GLN A 283 -12.15 5.73 -6.49
N ARG A 284 -11.40 6.74 -6.06
CA ARG A 284 -10.70 6.74 -4.76
C ARG A 284 -10.82 8.07 -4.06
N HIS A 285 -11.03 8.02 -2.75
CA HIS A 285 -11.06 9.21 -1.89
C HIS A 285 -10.72 8.84 -0.43
N LEU A 286 -10.12 9.78 0.32
CA LEU A 286 -9.81 9.59 1.75
C LEU A 286 -11.04 9.76 2.64
N ASP A 287 -12.01 10.56 2.23
CA ASP A 287 -13.28 10.76 2.94
C ASP A 287 -14.35 9.80 2.40
N ALA A 288 -14.96 9.00 3.30
CA ALA A 288 -15.95 8.01 2.93
C ALA A 288 -17.23 8.61 2.33
N GLN A 289 -17.62 9.82 2.78
CA GLN A 289 -18.82 10.49 2.24
C GLN A 289 -18.54 11.04 0.84
N ALA A 290 -17.35 11.59 0.61
CA ALA A 290 -16.93 12.03 -0.73
C ALA A 290 -16.81 10.84 -1.69
N LEU A 291 -16.28 9.70 -1.25
CA LEU A 291 -16.23 8.47 -2.05
C LEU A 291 -17.65 7.98 -2.42
N ALA A 292 -18.57 8.01 -1.47
CA ALA A 292 -19.97 7.66 -1.72
C ALA A 292 -20.65 8.64 -2.70
N ARG A 293 -20.34 9.95 -2.61
CA ARG A 293 -20.83 10.95 -3.59
C ARG A 293 -20.25 10.71 -4.98
N LEU A 294 -18.97 10.43 -5.11
CA LEU A 294 -18.33 10.08 -6.40
C LEU A 294 -19.07 8.93 -7.08
N LYS A 295 -19.37 7.87 -6.33
CA LYS A 295 -20.11 6.71 -6.83
C LYS A 295 -21.53 7.10 -7.22
N PHE A 296 -22.25 7.78 -6.35
CA PHE A 296 -23.64 8.19 -6.59
C PHE A 296 -23.77 9.07 -7.84
N GLU A 297 -22.93 10.11 -7.99
CA GLU A 297 -22.96 10.97 -9.17
C GLU A 297 -22.58 10.23 -10.45
N ALA A 298 -21.68 9.23 -10.37
CA ALA A 298 -21.36 8.37 -11.51
C ALA A 298 -22.54 7.47 -11.91
N GLU A 299 -23.29 6.91 -10.95
CA GLU A 299 -24.52 6.16 -11.21
C GLU A 299 -25.58 7.04 -11.88
N GLU A 300 -25.82 8.23 -11.35
CA GLU A 300 -26.74 9.23 -11.92
C GLU A 300 -26.35 9.62 -13.37
N ALA A 301 -25.05 9.86 -13.61
CA ALA A 301 -24.53 10.18 -14.94
C ALA A 301 -24.74 9.03 -15.92
N SER A 302 -24.48 7.79 -15.49
CA SER A 302 -24.68 6.61 -16.32
C SER A 302 -26.14 6.45 -16.76
N GLN A 303 -27.08 6.60 -15.82
CA GLN A 303 -28.52 6.53 -16.07
C GLN A 303 -28.98 7.66 -16.99
N ARG A 304 -28.48 8.90 -16.75
CA ARG A 304 -28.80 10.05 -17.60
C ARG A 304 -28.41 9.81 -19.05
N PHE A 305 -27.17 9.40 -19.30
CA PHE A 305 -26.70 9.19 -20.68
C PHE A 305 -27.34 7.96 -21.35
N ALA A 306 -27.71 6.93 -20.60
CA ALA A 306 -28.51 5.85 -21.11
C ALA A 306 -29.91 6.34 -21.56
N ARG A 307 -30.60 7.11 -20.74
CA ARG A 307 -31.92 7.70 -21.09
C ARG A 307 -31.84 8.60 -22.32
N GLU A 308 -30.83 9.49 -22.41
CA GLU A 308 -30.60 10.34 -23.59
C GLU A 308 -30.38 9.51 -24.86
N GLY A 309 -29.70 8.36 -24.76
CA GLY A 309 -29.47 7.43 -25.86
C GLY A 309 -30.64 6.51 -26.17
N GLY A 310 -31.75 6.58 -25.43
CA GLY A 310 -32.88 5.64 -25.53
C GLY A 310 -32.49 4.20 -25.19
N LEU A 311 -31.54 4.02 -24.26
CA LEU A 311 -31.01 2.74 -23.79
C LEU A 311 -31.71 2.34 -22.47
N PRO A 312 -31.72 1.05 -22.12
CA PRO A 312 -32.08 0.61 -20.77
C PRO A 312 -31.08 1.11 -19.73
N GLU A 313 -31.45 0.99 -18.45
CA GLU A 313 -30.54 1.33 -17.35
C GLU A 313 -29.25 0.50 -17.43
N PRO A 314 -28.08 1.12 -17.18
CA PRO A 314 -26.82 0.42 -17.19
C PRO A 314 -26.73 -0.63 -16.06
N GLU A 315 -26.09 -1.74 -16.34
CA GLU A 315 -25.80 -2.77 -15.35
C GLU A 315 -24.50 -2.44 -14.62
N TRP A 316 -24.55 -2.33 -13.28
CA TRP A 316 -23.41 -2.10 -12.43
C TRP A 316 -23.00 -3.38 -11.72
N GLN A 317 -21.74 -3.77 -11.86
CA GLN A 317 -21.13 -4.89 -11.16
C GLN A 317 -19.96 -4.40 -10.31
N THR A 318 -20.02 -4.58 -9.00
CA THR A 318 -18.91 -4.28 -8.12
C THR A 318 -17.77 -5.29 -8.34
N ILE A 319 -16.59 -4.79 -8.69
CA ILE A 319 -15.37 -5.58 -8.80
C ILE A 319 -14.68 -5.64 -7.45
N TRP A 320 -14.53 -4.47 -6.79
CA TRP A 320 -13.87 -4.36 -5.51
C TRP A 320 -14.28 -3.08 -4.78
N ARG A 321 -14.34 -3.18 -3.46
CA ARG A 321 -14.65 -2.05 -2.58
C ARG A 321 -13.82 -2.14 -1.31
N ILE A 322 -13.28 -1.00 -0.87
CA ILE A 322 -12.61 -0.84 0.41
C ILE A 322 -12.95 0.53 0.99
N GLU A 323 -13.28 0.58 2.28
CA GLU A 323 -13.50 1.84 2.99
C GLU A 323 -12.16 2.58 3.21
N PRO A 324 -12.17 3.92 3.24
CA PRO A 324 -10.98 4.69 3.62
C PRO A 324 -10.49 4.29 5.01
N ILE A 325 -9.18 4.21 5.18
CA ILE A 325 -8.55 3.89 6.46
C ILE A 325 -7.80 5.13 6.93
N LEU A 326 -8.35 5.82 7.92
CA LEU A 326 -7.75 7.01 8.50
C LEU A 326 -6.71 6.61 9.57
N PHE A 327 -5.59 7.32 9.60
CA PHE A 327 -4.59 7.14 10.62
C PHE A 327 -4.88 7.94 11.88
N HIS A 328 -4.16 7.64 12.96
CA HIS A 328 -4.47 8.18 14.29
C HIS A 328 -4.10 9.67 14.39
N PRO A 329 -5.04 10.57 14.75
CA PRO A 329 -4.82 12.03 14.71
C PRO A 329 -3.60 12.47 15.51
N LYS A 330 -3.41 11.91 16.72
CA LYS A 330 -2.25 12.29 17.58
C LYS A 330 -0.91 11.87 16.98
N LEU A 331 -0.85 10.71 16.35
CA LEU A 331 0.38 10.25 15.69
C LEU A 331 0.66 11.06 14.42
N ILE A 332 -0.38 11.51 13.70
CA ILE A 332 -0.25 12.45 12.59
C ILE A 332 0.38 13.78 13.07
N GLU A 333 -0.07 14.32 14.23
CA GLU A 333 0.53 15.51 14.82
C GLU A 333 2.00 15.28 15.14
N PHE A 334 2.36 14.20 15.80
CA PHE A 334 3.75 13.87 16.13
C PHE A 334 4.63 13.70 14.89
N CYS A 335 4.09 13.08 13.84
CA CYS A 335 4.78 12.92 12.59
C CYS A 335 5.03 14.29 11.90
N ASP A 336 4.03 15.16 11.90
CA ASP A 336 4.11 16.53 11.39
C ASP A 336 5.21 17.35 12.13
N GLU A 337 5.21 17.28 13.45
CA GLU A 337 6.24 17.90 14.30
C GLU A 337 7.63 17.34 14.00
N ALA A 338 7.78 16.01 13.96
CA ALA A 338 9.05 15.34 13.69
C ALA A 338 9.64 15.75 12.34
N ILE A 339 8.80 15.82 11.29
CA ILE A 339 9.23 16.27 9.97
C ILE A 339 9.65 17.75 10.01
N ARG A 340 8.88 18.63 10.65
CA ARG A 340 9.24 20.06 10.77
C ARG A 340 10.54 20.29 11.52
N GLU A 341 10.81 19.50 12.53
CA GLU A 341 12.07 19.59 13.29
C GLU A 341 13.31 19.27 12.45
N VAL A 342 13.21 18.41 11.45
CA VAL A 342 14.36 17.99 10.62
C VAL A 342 14.40 18.66 9.24
N ALA A 343 13.24 18.92 8.65
CA ALA A 343 13.12 19.46 7.29
C ALA A 343 12.59 20.90 7.23
N GLY A 344 12.18 21.47 8.37
CA GLY A 344 11.64 22.84 8.48
C GLY A 344 10.19 22.98 8.01
N VAL A 345 9.70 22.14 7.13
CA VAL A 345 8.35 22.17 6.55
C VAL A 345 7.79 20.74 6.43
N SER A 346 6.49 20.63 6.60
CA SER A 346 5.76 19.37 6.44
C SER A 346 4.53 19.56 5.54
N HIS A 347 4.15 18.53 4.84
CA HIS A 347 2.93 18.45 4.02
C HIS A 347 2.13 17.21 4.40
N ARG A 348 0.80 17.35 4.42
CA ARG A 348 -0.12 16.26 4.73
C ARG A 348 -0.76 15.77 3.45
N LEU A 349 -0.71 14.47 3.19
CA LEU A 349 -1.25 13.87 1.97
C LEU A 349 -1.84 12.48 2.27
N PRO A 350 -2.79 11.99 1.46
CA PRO A 350 -3.25 10.61 1.54
C PRO A 350 -2.25 9.66 0.87
N SER A 351 -2.32 8.35 1.21
CA SER A 351 -1.69 7.31 0.39
C SER A 351 -2.66 6.81 -0.68
N GLY A 352 -2.19 6.76 -1.93
CA GLY A 352 -2.90 6.15 -3.05
C GLY A 352 -2.89 4.62 -3.00
N PRO A 353 -1.70 3.98 -2.83
CA PRO A 353 -1.59 2.55 -2.61
C PRO A 353 -2.00 2.14 -1.19
N LEU A 354 -2.28 0.84 -1.01
CA LEU A 354 -2.40 0.22 0.31
C LEU A 354 -1.00 -0.17 0.80
N HIS A 355 -0.83 -0.18 2.13
CA HIS A 355 0.39 -0.58 2.82
C HIS A 355 0.04 -1.43 4.03
N ASP A 356 1.00 -2.11 4.63
CA ASP A 356 0.82 -2.89 5.85
C ASP A 356 0.23 -2.05 6.98
N ALA A 357 0.56 -0.75 7.05
CA ALA A 357 -0.03 0.21 7.96
C ALA A 357 -1.57 0.24 7.92
N ALA A 358 -2.17 0.01 6.76
CA ALA A 358 -3.63 -0.06 6.62
C ALA A 358 -4.20 -1.27 7.37
N GLU A 359 -3.55 -2.42 7.29
CA GLU A 359 -3.98 -3.62 8.01
C GLU A 359 -3.77 -3.48 9.52
N VAL A 360 -2.66 -2.88 9.95
CA VAL A 360 -2.41 -2.61 11.37
C VAL A 360 -3.46 -1.63 11.93
N ALA A 361 -3.81 -0.58 11.18
CA ALA A 361 -4.88 0.35 11.58
C ALA A 361 -6.25 -0.35 11.65
N ARG A 362 -6.55 -1.29 10.75
CA ARG A 362 -7.77 -2.13 10.80
C ARG A 362 -7.84 -3.00 12.04
N ALA A 363 -6.70 -3.45 12.56
CA ALA A 363 -6.63 -4.15 13.84
C ALA A 363 -6.94 -3.25 15.05
N GLY A 364 -7.21 -1.95 14.84
CA GLY A 364 -7.52 -0.97 15.88
C GLY A 364 -6.27 -0.42 16.59
N ILE A 365 -5.09 -0.66 16.07
CA ILE A 365 -3.83 -0.14 16.61
C ILE A 365 -3.61 1.28 16.08
N PRO A 366 -3.36 2.28 16.96
CA PRO A 366 -3.00 3.63 16.54
C PRO A 366 -1.82 3.61 15.56
N THR A 367 -2.02 4.14 14.35
CA THR A 367 -1.07 4.02 13.23
C THR A 367 -0.81 5.36 12.58
N VAL A 368 0.40 5.59 12.09
CA VAL A 368 0.76 6.67 11.16
C VAL A 368 1.84 6.22 10.20
N MET A 369 1.83 6.79 9.00
CA MET A 369 2.89 6.65 8.02
C MET A 369 3.55 8.01 7.73
N MET A 370 4.82 7.94 7.35
CA MET A 370 5.62 9.04 6.84
C MET A 370 6.09 8.70 5.43
N PHE A 371 5.94 9.64 4.49
CA PHE A 371 6.50 9.48 3.16
C PHE A 371 7.81 10.24 2.99
N VAL A 372 8.75 9.63 2.24
CA VAL A 372 9.88 10.32 1.62
C VAL A 372 9.62 10.47 0.13
N GLN A 373 10.05 11.59 -0.44
CA GLN A 373 9.89 11.94 -1.84
C GLN A 373 10.39 10.82 -2.76
N SER A 374 9.64 10.50 -3.81
CA SER A 374 10.06 9.62 -4.91
C SER A 374 10.52 10.45 -6.10
N LEU A 375 11.74 10.22 -6.59
CA LEU A 375 12.21 10.84 -7.83
C LEU A 375 11.36 10.37 -9.01
N HIS A 376 10.99 11.29 -9.88
CA HIS A 376 10.10 11.06 -11.03
C HIS A 376 8.69 10.58 -10.65
N GLY A 377 8.34 10.50 -9.35
CA GLY A 377 7.07 9.95 -8.87
C GLY A 377 6.87 8.47 -9.22
N ILE A 378 7.95 7.70 -9.34
CA ILE A 378 7.95 6.32 -9.85
C ILE A 378 8.31 5.35 -8.73
N SER A 379 7.55 4.24 -8.66
CA SER A 379 7.86 3.03 -7.92
C SER A 379 7.53 1.79 -8.76
N HIS A 380 7.76 0.58 -8.22
CA HIS A 380 7.61 -0.70 -8.92
C HIS A 380 8.42 -0.76 -10.23
N ASN A 381 9.57 -0.11 -10.24
CA ASN A 381 10.42 0.03 -11.40
C ASN A 381 11.89 0.11 -10.97
N LYS A 382 12.79 -0.43 -11.78
CA LYS A 382 14.24 -0.42 -11.53
C LYS A 382 14.85 0.99 -11.40
N ILE A 383 14.17 2.02 -11.93
CA ILE A 383 14.63 3.42 -11.83
C ILE A 383 14.08 4.14 -10.59
N GLU A 384 13.34 3.46 -9.72
CA GLU A 384 12.90 3.98 -8.43
C GLU A 384 14.09 4.50 -7.65
N ASP A 385 14.01 5.76 -7.21
CA ASP A 385 15.09 6.40 -6.48
C ASP A 385 14.59 7.58 -5.64
N THR A 386 15.42 8.03 -4.71
CA THR A 386 15.29 9.29 -3.99
C THR A 386 16.66 9.87 -3.66
N LYS A 387 16.72 11.13 -3.26
CA LYS A 387 17.99 11.74 -2.85
C LYS A 387 18.45 11.18 -1.52
N GLU A 388 19.75 10.85 -1.42
CA GLU A 388 20.32 10.32 -0.15
C GLU A 388 20.12 11.28 1.02
N GLU A 389 20.17 12.60 0.80
CA GLU A 389 19.86 13.61 1.81
C GLU A 389 18.42 13.51 2.33
N HIS A 390 17.44 13.14 1.48
CA HIS A 390 16.06 12.91 1.89
C HIS A 390 15.91 11.61 2.71
N LEU A 391 16.70 10.57 2.38
CA LEU A 391 16.77 9.34 3.20
C LEU A 391 17.36 9.63 4.58
N GLU A 392 18.42 10.45 4.66
CA GLU A 392 18.99 10.84 5.94
C GLU A 392 17.97 11.61 6.82
N LEU A 393 17.24 12.57 6.22
CA LEU A 393 16.16 13.29 6.89
C LEU A 393 15.02 12.35 7.33
N ALA A 394 14.64 11.37 6.50
CA ALA A 394 13.59 10.40 6.81
C ALA A 394 13.95 9.55 8.05
N VAL A 395 15.17 9.05 8.13
CA VAL A 395 15.66 8.28 9.30
C VAL A 395 15.67 9.16 10.55
N GLN A 396 16.10 10.43 10.45
CA GLN A 396 16.10 11.38 11.57
C GLN A 396 14.67 11.71 12.03
N ALA A 397 13.73 11.91 11.08
CA ALA A 397 12.33 12.18 11.39
C ALA A 397 11.66 10.97 12.05
N LEU A 398 11.94 9.74 11.56
CA LEU A 398 11.44 8.51 12.16
C LEU A 398 11.93 8.38 13.62
N ASP A 399 13.20 8.67 13.89
CA ASP A 399 13.77 8.62 15.24
C ASP A 399 13.07 9.58 16.21
N LYS A 400 12.78 10.81 15.77
CA LYS A 400 12.02 11.79 16.56
C LYS A 400 10.57 11.36 16.76
N LEU A 401 9.92 10.85 15.71
CA LEU A 401 8.56 10.33 15.79
C LEU A 401 8.47 9.17 16.79
N VAL A 402 9.43 8.24 16.76
CA VAL A 402 9.52 7.13 17.71
C VAL A 402 9.65 7.66 19.14
N SER A 403 10.53 8.63 19.39
CA SER A 403 10.73 9.20 20.72
C SER A 403 9.45 9.86 21.27
N LYS A 404 8.77 10.69 20.47
CA LYS A 404 7.48 11.31 20.82
C LYS A 404 6.39 10.25 21.08
N THR A 405 6.37 9.19 20.29
CA THR A 405 5.37 8.11 20.42
C THR A 405 5.62 7.28 21.69
N MET A 406 6.88 7.01 22.03
CA MET A 406 7.23 6.32 23.28
C MET A 406 6.78 7.12 24.51
N ASP A 407 7.00 8.45 24.53
CA ASP A 407 6.53 9.32 25.60
C ASP A 407 5.00 9.32 25.72
N TRP A 408 4.30 9.38 24.58
CA TRP A 408 2.84 9.30 24.55
C TRP A 408 2.31 7.95 25.08
N ILE A 409 2.93 6.82 24.72
CA ILE A 409 2.55 5.48 25.22
C ILE A 409 2.68 5.42 26.76
N LEU A 410 3.65 6.15 27.32
CA LEU A 410 3.87 6.25 28.76
C LEU A 410 2.96 7.27 29.45
N GLY A 411 2.19 8.07 28.70
CA GLY A 411 1.35 9.14 29.23
C GLY A 411 2.12 10.39 29.68
N ARG A 412 3.26 10.68 29.05
CA ARG A 412 4.13 11.83 29.30
C ARG A 412 3.92 12.95 28.28
#